data_327fa9efb257cbc90e7ee86c99d1db0a
#
_entry.id   327fa9efb257cbc90e7ee86c99d1db0a
#
_cell.length_a   1.000
_cell.length_b   1.000
_cell.length_c   1.000
_cell.angle_alpha   90.00
_cell.angle_beta   90.00
_cell.angle_gamma   90.00
#
_symmetry.space_group_name_H-M   'P 1'
#
loop_
_entity.id
_entity.type
_entity.pdbx_description
1 polymer ?
#
loop_
_entity_poly.entity_id
_entity_poly.type
_entity_poly.pdbx_seq_one_letter_code
_entity_poly.pdbx_strand_id
1 'polypeptide(L)'
;MRFVAISLLLTLALAGCQSKAKKVQQLQDQYNAEYPAYSKDCLDEDTSGATRLLTGEKLTNEEIAALEAKKKARDARCKPEADRLAEIQREIFAAQQ
;
A
#
# COMPACT_ATOMS: atom_id res chain seq x y z
N MET A 1 -39.14 24.52 -21.04
CA MET A 1 -38.97 23.08 -20.76
C MET A 1 -37.67 22.51 -21.30
N ARG A 2 -37.16 22.93 -22.43
CA ARG A 2 -35.89 22.43 -22.97
C ARG A 2 -34.66 22.77 -22.09
N PHE A 3 -34.68 23.91 -21.41
CA PHE A 3 -33.58 24.32 -20.52
C PHE A 3 -33.49 23.52 -19.21
N VAL A 4 -34.64 23.04 -18.72
CA VAL A 4 -34.69 22.24 -17.49
C VAL A 4 -34.08 20.85 -17.70
N ALA A 5 -34.31 20.25 -18.87
CA ALA A 5 -33.78 18.94 -19.22
C ALA A 5 -32.25 18.96 -19.38
N ILE A 6 -31.71 20.04 -19.95
CA ILE A 6 -30.26 20.21 -20.13
C ILE A 6 -29.57 20.40 -18.77
N SER A 7 -30.16 21.18 -17.88
CA SER A 7 -29.67 21.40 -16.55
C SER A 7 -29.64 20.11 -15.72
N LEU A 8 -30.65 19.26 -15.86
CA LEU A 8 -30.74 17.99 -15.17
C LEU A 8 -29.64 17.00 -15.63
N LEU A 9 -29.40 16.97 -16.94
CA LEU A 9 -28.35 16.13 -17.52
C LEU A 9 -26.92 16.56 -17.06
N LEU A 10 -26.70 17.87 -16.96
CA LEU A 10 -25.43 18.41 -16.49
C LEU A 10 -25.19 18.06 -15.01
N THR A 11 -26.22 18.11 -14.18
CA THR A 11 -26.14 17.77 -12.76
C THR A 11 -25.82 16.29 -12.56
N LEU A 12 -26.40 15.41 -13.35
CA LEU A 12 -26.12 13.97 -13.30
C LEU A 12 -24.68 13.64 -13.70
N ALA A 13 -24.14 14.33 -14.70
CA ALA A 13 -22.75 14.15 -15.12
C ALA A 13 -21.76 14.60 -14.04
N LEU A 14 -22.03 15.72 -13.36
CA LEU A 14 -21.21 16.21 -12.25
C LEU A 14 -21.28 15.27 -11.04
N ALA A 15 -22.45 14.75 -10.70
CA ALA A 15 -22.63 13.78 -9.61
C ALA A 15 -21.86 12.49 -9.90
N GLY A 16 -21.82 12.00 -11.14
CA GLY A 16 -21.04 10.84 -11.54
C GLY A 16 -19.54 11.04 -11.38
N CYS A 17 -19.01 12.21 -11.78
CA CYS A 17 -17.61 12.58 -11.61
C CYS A 17 -17.23 12.71 -10.13
N GLN A 18 -18.08 13.32 -9.31
CA GLN A 18 -17.87 13.45 -7.87
C GLN A 18 -17.88 12.09 -7.17
N SER A 19 -18.76 11.18 -7.56
CA SER A 19 -18.83 9.84 -7.00
C SER A 19 -17.55 9.05 -7.27
N LYS A 20 -17.00 9.14 -8.47
CA LYS A 20 -15.76 8.49 -8.86
C LYS A 20 -14.57 9.07 -8.11
N ALA A 21 -14.44 10.39 -8.03
CA ALA A 21 -13.40 11.08 -7.30
C ALA A 21 -13.46 10.77 -5.80
N LYS A 22 -14.67 10.71 -5.24
CA LYS A 22 -14.89 10.37 -3.84
C LYS A 22 -14.45 8.94 -3.53
N LYS A 23 -14.74 8.00 -4.41
CA LYS A 23 -14.31 6.60 -4.26
C LYS A 23 -12.78 6.49 -4.26
N VAL A 24 -12.10 7.17 -5.19
CA VAL A 24 -10.64 7.20 -5.24
C VAL A 24 -10.07 7.80 -3.97
N GLN A 25 -10.66 8.89 -3.48
CA GLN A 25 -10.22 9.54 -2.24
C GLN A 25 -10.36 8.61 -1.04
N GLN A 26 -11.47 7.90 -0.91
CA GLN A 26 -11.68 6.94 0.17
C GLN A 26 -10.66 5.82 0.14
N LEU A 27 -10.34 5.28 -1.03
CA LEU A 27 -9.34 4.23 -1.21
C LEU A 27 -7.94 4.72 -0.86
N GLN A 28 -7.59 5.94 -1.27
CA GLN A 28 -6.31 6.55 -0.92
C GLN A 28 -6.19 6.82 0.58
N ASP A 29 -7.26 7.30 1.21
CA ASP A 29 -7.29 7.51 2.66
C ASP A 29 -7.10 6.20 3.41
N GLN A 30 -7.73 5.12 2.94
CA GLN A 30 -7.58 3.79 3.51
C GLN A 30 -6.13 3.28 3.36
N TYR A 31 -5.55 3.44 2.19
CA TYR A 31 -4.15 3.07 1.94
C TYR A 31 -3.21 3.84 2.84
N ASN A 32 -3.39 5.16 2.93
CA ASN A 32 -2.55 6.04 3.73
C ASN A 32 -2.69 5.78 5.24
N ALA A 33 -3.85 5.28 5.68
CA ALA A 33 -4.07 4.90 7.07
C ALA A 33 -3.38 3.58 7.44
N GLU A 34 -3.34 2.62 6.51
CA GLU A 34 -2.80 1.27 6.74
C GLU A 34 -1.30 1.16 6.42
N TYR A 35 -0.80 1.91 5.44
CA TYR A 35 0.58 1.81 4.97
C TYR A 35 1.65 2.09 6.04
N PRO A 36 1.52 3.12 6.91
CA PRO A 36 2.56 3.40 7.91
C PRO A 36 2.81 2.25 8.88
N ALA A 37 1.77 1.56 9.34
CA ALA A 37 1.91 0.39 10.19
C ALA A 37 2.59 -0.76 9.46
N TYR A 38 2.20 -1.02 8.22
CA TYR A 38 2.83 -2.01 7.36
C TYR A 38 4.30 -1.69 7.11
N SER A 39 4.62 -0.43 6.80
CA SER A 39 5.98 0.02 6.58
C SER A 39 6.85 -0.19 7.80
N LYS A 40 6.33 0.16 8.98
CA LYS A 40 7.05 -0.01 10.25
C LYS A 40 7.28 -1.47 10.60
N ASP A 41 6.24 -2.31 10.46
CA ASP A 41 6.30 -3.70 10.89
C ASP A 41 6.95 -4.63 9.87
N CYS A 42 6.88 -4.29 8.58
CA CYS A 42 7.20 -5.20 7.49
C CYS A 42 8.33 -4.71 6.58
N LEU A 43 8.54 -3.41 6.45
CA LEU A 43 9.55 -2.82 5.58
C LEU A 43 10.76 -2.31 6.34
N ASP A 44 10.67 -2.11 7.66
CA ASP A 44 11.83 -1.78 8.48
C ASP A 44 12.78 -2.98 8.52
N GLU A 45 13.87 -2.89 7.81
CA GLU A 45 14.89 -3.93 7.77
C GLU A 45 15.74 -3.91 9.03
N ASP A 46 16.08 -5.10 9.53
CA ASP A 46 17.12 -5.24 10.54
C ASP A 46 18.47 -4.97 9.88
N THR A 47 18.98 -3.76 10.07
CA THR A 47 20.24 -3.31 9.48
C THR A 47 21.48 -3.72 10.27
N SER A 48 21.34 -4.45 11.37
CA SER A 48 22.45 -4.86 12.23
C SER A 48 23.49 -5.69 11.46
N GLY A 49 23.04 -6.63 10.64
CA GLY A 49 23.91 -7.42 9.79
C GLY A 49 24.63 -6.59 8.73
N ALA A 50 23.93 -5.67 8.09
CA ALA A 50 24.50 -4.76 7.10
C ALA A 50 25.54 -3.83 7.72
N THR A 51 25.29 -3.30 8.92
CA THR A 51 26.22 -2.46 9.67
C THR A 51 27.51 -3.22 9.99
N ARG A 52 27.40 -4.47 10.42
CA ARG A 52 28.58 -5.32 10.70
C ARG A 52 29.40 -5.56 9.44
N LEU A 53 28.78 -5.80 8.30
CA LEU A 53 29.47 -5.95 7.02
C LEU A 53 30.20 -4.67 6.61
N LEU A 54 29.61 -3.51 6.83
CA LEU A 54 30.22 -2.21 6.53
C LEU A 54 31.44 -1.93 7.43
N THR A 55 31.46 -2.43 8.67
CA THR A 55 32.60 -2.29 9.59
C THR A 55 33.67 -3.36 9.40
N GLY A 56 33.52 -4.23 8.40
CA GLY A 56 34.47 -5.28 8.08
C GLY A 56 34.31 -6.56 8.88
N GLU A 57 33.27 -6.67 9.72
CA GLU A 57 32.96 -7.90 10.43
C GLU A 57 32.31 -8.92 9.51
N LYS A 58 32.78 -10.15 9.56
CA LYS A 58 32.17 -11.25 8.82
C LYS A 58 31.04 -11.86 9.64
N LEU A 59 29.90 -12.04 8.99
CA LEU A 59 28.79 -12.81 9.57
C LEU A 59 29.11 -14.30 9.50
N THR A 60 28.83 -15.02 10.58
CA THR A 60 28.91 -16.48 10.59
C THR A 60 27.76 -17.06 9.77
N ASN A 61 27.93 -18.31 9.30
CA ASN A 61 26.86 -19.01 8.59
C ASN A 61 25.60 -19.14 9.44
N GLU A 62 25.75 -19.32 10.75
CA GLU A 62 24.64 -19.38 11.69
C GLU A 62 23.89 -18.05 11.81
N GLU A 63 24.61 -16.93 11.82
CA GLU A 63 24.03 -15.60 11.85
C GLU A 63 23.25 -15.28 10.56
N ILE A 64 23.82 -15.67 9.40
CA ILE A 64 23.15 -15.50 8.09
C ILE A 64 21.86 -16.33 8.07
N ALA A 65 21.90 -17.59 8.50
CA ALA A 65 20.73 -18.44 8.57
C ALA A 65 19.65 -17.89 9.50
N ALA A 66 20.04 -17.31 10.64
CA ALA A 66 19.12 -16.67 11.57
C ALA A 66 18.45 -15.43 10.97
N LEU A 67 19.20 -14.59 10.24
CA LEU A 67 18.66 -13.42 9.55
C LEU A 67 17.69 -13.80 8.43
N GLU A 68 18.02 -14.84 7.66
CA GLU A 68 17.15 -15.35 6.61
C GLU A 68 15.85 -15.93 7.16
N ALA A 69 15.93 -16.69 8.26
CA ALA A 69 14.75 -17.23 8.93
C ALA A 69 13.84 -16.11 9.46
N LYS A 70 14.44 -15.07 10.03
CA LYS A 70 13.73 -13.89 10.54
C LYS A 70 13.01 -13.14 9.43
N LYS A 71 13.68 -12.92 8.30
CA LYS A 71 13.11 -12.31 7.11
C LYS A 71 11.94 -13.12 6.56
N LYS A 72 12.12 -14.42 6.42
CA LYS A 72 11.10 -15.33 5.93
C LYS A 72 9.86 -15.34 6.82
N ALA A 73 10.04 -15.36 8.14
CA ALA A 73 8.93 -15.32 9.10
C ALA A 73 8.19 -13.99 9.01
N ARG A 74 8.91 -12.87 8.87
CA ARG A 74 8.34 -11.54 8.70
C ARG A 74 7.54 -11.45 7.40
N ASP A 75 8.09 -11.91 6.29
CA ASP A 75 7.43 -11.87 4.99
C ASP A 75 6.15 -12.70 5.00
N ALA A 76 6.18 -13.88 5.62
CA ALA A 76 4.99 -14.71 5.77
C ALA A 76 3.91 -14.06 6.63
N ARG A 77 4.30 -13.41 7.73
CA ARG A 77 3.37 -12.69 8.61
C ARG A 77 2.76 -11.47 7.92
N CYS A 78 3.53 -10.78 7.11
CA CYS A 78 3.14 -9.54 6.45
C CYS A 78 2.45 -9.74 5.11
N LYS A 79 2.45 -10.96 4.55
CA LYS A 79 1.86 -11.25 3.24
C LYS A 79 0.39 -10.86 3.14
N PRO A 80 -0.49 -11.17 4.11
CA PRO A 80 -1.89 -10.75 4.01
C PRO A 80 -2.06 -9.23 3.90
N GLU A 81 -1.28 -8.47 4.66
CA GLU A 81 -1.33 -7.01 4.62
C GLU A 81 -0.76 -6.46 3.31
N ALA A 82 0.33 -7.03 2.82
CA ALA A 82 0.89 -6.68 1.52
C ALA A 82 -0.10 -6.94 0.39
N ASP A 83 -0.79 -8.07 0.42
CA ASP A 83 -1.81 -8.43 -0.58
C ASP A 83 -3.01 -7.48 -0.51
N ARG A 84 -3.42 -7.09 0.68
CA ARG A 84 -4.50 -6.12 0.90
C ARG A 84 -4.14 -4.74 0.34
N LEU A 85 -2.95 -4.24 0.63
CA LEU A 85 -2.48 -2.95 0.09
C LEU A 85 -2.37 -2.97 -1.44
N ALA A 86 -1.89 -4.07 -2.01
CA ALA A 86 -1.85 -4.25 -3.45
C ALA A 86 -3.25 -4.26 -4.07
N GLU A 87 -4.24 -4.85 -3.40
CA GLU A 87 -5.63 -4.84 -3.84
C GLU A 87 -6.21 -3.42 -3.83
N ILE A 88 -5.96 -2.65 -2.76
CA ILE A 88 -6.39 -1.25 -2.68
C ILE A 88 -5.78 -0.45 -3.84
N GLN A 89 -4.51 -0.64 -4.17
CA GLN A 89 -3.87 0.03 -5.30
C GLN A 89 -4.53 -0.34 -6.63
N ARG A 90 -4.88 -1.61 -6.83
CA ARG A 90 -5.58 -2.07 -8.04
C ARG A 90 -6.96 -1.43 -8.15
N GLU A 91 -7.68 -1.32 -7.04
CA GLU A 91 -8.99 -0.67 -7.00
C GLU A 91 -8.90 0.82 -7.30
N ILE A 92 -7.88 1.51 -6.78
CA ILE A 92 -7.62 2.92 -7.11
C ILE A 92 -7.39 3.08 -8.62
N PHE A 93 -6.54 2.25 -9.17
CA PHE A 93 -6.22 2.27 -10.60
C PHE A 93 -7.45 2.02 -11.46
N ALA A 94 -8.25 1.00 -11.12
CA ALA A 94 -9.49 0.69 -11.82
C ALA A 94 -10.50 1.82 -11.72
N ALA A 95 -10.61 2.48 -10.57
CA ALA A 95 -11.53 3.59 -10.36
C ALA A 95 -11.14 4.86 -11.13
N GLN A 96 -9.86 5.00 -11.49
CA GLN A 96 -9.38 6.14 -12.28
C GLN A 96 -9.59 5.98 -13.79
N GLN A 97 -9.85 4.76 -14.22
CA GLN A 97 -10.18 4.48 -15.62
C GLN A 97 -11.69 4.64 -15.89
#